data_233743a596a32bf75cfade9bed9ccfe4
#
_entry.id   233743a596a32bf75cfade9bed9ccfe4
#
_cell.length_a   1.000
_cell.length_b   1.000
_cell.length_c   1.000
_cell.angle_alpha   90.00
_cell.angle_beta   90.00
_cell.angle_gamma   90.00
#
_symmetry.space_group_name_H-M   'P 1'
#
loop_
_entity.id
_entity.type
_entity.pdbx_description
1 polymer ?
#
loop_
_entity_poly.entity_id
_entity_poly.type
_entity_poly.pdbx_seq_one_letter_code
_entity_poly.pdbx_strand_id
1 'polypeptide(L)'
;MVSSHPRAVLRTVADRPDADLAVLVLHGGSSDSVEPVRRTSLAAARLIPVAWAIARGPDRPAVYRLRNSVRGWNGDGTAVLADARDAIERIVSGSGRPDRPIVLVGHSLGGRVAFRLAGPTGSAPVVGAVGLAPWAVETDPVDHLDGVPLAVVQGTADRTIPPPTTRPWLARAAAAGAEIDEMVIDGGDHTMLRGWRRWHAATVAGVSWIRHAAARTA
;
A
#
# COMPACT_ATOMS: atom_id res chain seq x y z
N MET A 1 -4.78 30.34 -19.85
CA MET A 1 -3.74 29.52 -19.21
C MET A 1 -4.42 28.25 -18.72
N VAL A 2 -4.15 27.10 -19.36
CA VAL A 2 -4.68 25.83 -18.89
C VAL A 2 -3.91 25.47 -17.62
N SER A 3 -4.55 25.56 -16.46
CA SER A 3 -4.02 25.11 -15.19
C SER A 3 -3.78 23.61 -15.31
N SER A 4 -2.57 23.16 -15.58
CA SER A 4 -2.21 21.75 -15.58
C SER A 4 -2.23 21.27 -14.13
N HIS A 5 -3.37 20.73 -13.71
CA HIS A 5 -3.44 20.03 -12.42
C HIS A 5 -2.38 18.94 -12.40
N PRO A 6 -1.66 18.76 -11.29
CA PRO A 6 -0.69 17.70 -11.18
C PRO A 6 -1.37 16.36 -11.40
N ARG A 7 -0.74 15.50 -12.21
CA ARG A 7 -1.29 14.17 -12.53
C ARG A 7 -0.51 13.08 -11.83
N ALA A 8 -1.23 12.09 -11.34
CA ALA A 8 -0.65 10.85 -10.86
C ALA A 8 0.05 10.09 -12.01
N VAL A 9 1.07 9.33 -11.67
CA VAL A 9 1.83 8.56 -12.66
C VAL A 9 1.96 7.11 -12.19
N LEU A 10 1.32 6.21 -12.91
CA LEU A 10 1.49 4.77 -12.77
C LEU A 10 2.70 4.30 -13.58
N ARG A 11 3.59 3.54 -12.95
CA ARG A 11 4.78 2.96 -13.57
C ARG A 11 4.81 1.46 -13.37
N THR A 12 5.00 0.72 -14.44
CA THR A 12 5.29 -0.71 -14.40
C THR A 12 6.73 -0.93 -13.95
N VAL A 13 6.91 -1.81 -12.96
CA VAL A 13 8.22 -2.26 -12.45
C VAL A 13 8.55 -3.65 -12.98
N ALA A 14 7.56 -4.53 -12.98
CA ALA A 14 7.63 -5.86 -13.58
C ALA A 14 6.35 -6.10 -14.37
N ASP A 15 6.49 -6.13 -15.68
CA ASP A 15 5.41 -6.50 -16.59
C ASP A 15 5.33 -8.02 -16.68
N ARG A 16 4.22 -8.57 -16.24
CA ARG A 16 3.97 -10.02 -16.23
C ARG A 16 2.49 -10.27 -16.50
N PRO A 17 2.09 -10.32 -17.75
CA PRO A 17 0.69 -10.50 -18.12
C PRO A 17 0.11 -11.82 -17.57
N ASP A 18 0.93 -12.87 -17.50
CA ASP A 18 0.52 -14.20 -17.03
C ASP A 18 0.57 -14.37 -15.50
N ALA A 19 1.01 -13.35 -14.75
CA ALA A 19 1.07 -13.44 -13.29
C ALA A 19 -0.32 -13.58 -12.68
N ASP A 20 -0.46 -14.47 -11.69
CA ASP A 20 -1.71 -14.70 -10.96
C ASP A 20 -2.01 -13.60 -9.91
N LEU A 21 -1.09 -12.69 -9.71
CA LEU A 21 -1.18 -11.62 -8.74
C LEU A 21 -0.63 -10.32 -9.32
N ALA A 22 -1.28 -9.21 -9.03
CA ALA A 22 -0.73 -7.88 -9.21
C ALA A 22 -0.46 -7.20 -7.88
N VAL A 23 0.57 -6.37 -7.81
CA VAL A 23 0.89 -5.56 -6.64
C VAL A 23 1.01 -4.10 -7.03
N LEU A 24 0.27 -3.22 -6.33
CA LEU A 24 0.39 -1.78 -6.47
C LEU A 24 1.09 -1.18 -5.25
N VAL A 25 2.23 -0.51 -5.49
CA VAL A 25 3.06 0.09 -4.45
C VAL A 25 2.79 1.59 -4.34
N LEU A 26 2.43 2.04 -3.13
CA LEU A 26 1.97 3.39 -2.78
C LEU A 26 2.97 4.06 -1.83
N HIS A 27 3.49 5.23 -2.22
CA HIS A 27 4.50 5.93 -1.43
C HIS A 27 3.92 6.78 -0.30
N GLY A 28 4.78 7.15 0.66
CA GLY A 28 4.45 8.06 1.74
C GLY A 28 4.33 9.51 1.27
N GLY A 29 3.84 10.34 2.17
CA GLY A 29 3.63 11.76 1.93
C GLY A 29 3.54 12.55 3.23
N SER A 30 2.85 13.67 3.23
CA SER A 30 2.58 14.50 4.41
C SER A 30 1.09 14.46 4.78
N SER A 31 0.76 14.97 5.97
CA SER A 31 -0.64 15.16 6.39
C SER A 31 -1.35 16.21 5.54
N ASP A 32 -0.63 17.26 5.19
CA ASP A 32 -1.17 18.40 4.45
C ASP A 32 -0.15 18.96 3.46
N SER A 33 -0.44 18.90 2.17
CA SER A 33 0.30 19.55 1.10
C SER A 33 -0.38 19.31 -0.25
N VAL A 34 -0.75 20.36 -0.93
CA VAL A 34 -1.26 20.33 -2.31
C VAL A 34 -0.15 20.38 -3.36
N GLU A 35 1.12 20.43 -2.93
CA GLU A 35 2.25 20.43 -3.86
C GLU A 35 2.31 19.14 -4.69
N PRO A 36 2.65 19.24 -5.98
CA PRO A 36 2.88 18.06 -6.82
C PRO A 36 3.99 17.16 -6.28
N VAL A 37 3.82 15.86 -6.41
CA VAL A 37 4.91 14.92 -6.14
C VAL A 37 5.92 14.96 -7.28
N ARG A 38 7.10 15.52 -7.03
CA ARG A 38 8.17 15.63 -8.02
C ARG A 38 8.79 14.26 -8.34
N ARG A 39 9.39 14.14 -9.54
CA ARG A 39 10.13 12.92 -9.96
C ARG A 39 11.31 12.59 -9.02
N THR A 40 11.85 13.59 -8.35
CA THR A 40 12.95 13.50 -7.39
C THR A 40 12.48 13.26 -5.94
N SER A 41 11.18 13.03 -5.71
CA SER A 41 10.64 12.77 -4.37
C SER A 41 11.29 11.55 -3.72
N LEU A 42 11.98 11.77 -2.60
CA LEU A 42 12.61 10.70 -1.82
C LEU A 42 11.56 9.72 -1.27
N ALA A 43 10.36 10.19 -0.93
CA ALA A 43 9.28 9.32 -0.47
C ALA A 43 8.85 8.31 -1.55
N ALA A 44 8.77 8.75 -2.82
CA ALA A 44 8.47 7.88 -3.94
C ALA A 44 9.67 7.00 -4.34
N ALA A 45 10.88 7.55 -4.31
CA ALA A 45 12.11 6.84 -4.68
C ALA A 45 12.43 5.69 -3.71
N ARG A 46 12.16 5.88 -2.41
CA ARG A 46 12.37 4.88 -1.36
C ARG A 46 11.69 3.56 -1.63
N LEU A 47 10.56 3.55 -2.30
CA LEU A 47 9.82 2.33 -2.62
C LEU A 47 10.28 1.64 -3.92
N ILE A 48 11.28 2.18 -4.62
CA ILE A 48 11.85 1.50 -5.79
C ILE A 48 12.46 0.15 -5.40
N PRO A 49 13.37 0.07 -4.40
CA PRO A 49 13.95 -1.22 -4.00
C PRO A 49 12.91 -2.17 -3.38
N VAL A 50 11.90 -1.66 -2.68
CA VAL A 50 10.78 -2.48 -2.16
C VAL A 50 10.01 -3.13 -3.31
N ALA A 51 9.63 -2.35 -4.33
CA ALA A 51 8.93 -2.87 -5.50
C ALA A 51 9.78 -3.93 -6.26
N TRP A 52 11.09 -3.73 -6.34
CA TRP A 52 12.00 -4.72 -6.92
C TRP A 52 12.12 -5.98 -6.07
N ALA A 53 12.10 -5.87 -4.74
CA ALA A 53 12.10 -7.03 -3.84
C ALA A 53 10.83 -7.88 -4.05
N ILE A 54 9.65 -7.24 -4.12
CA ILE A 54 8.37 -7.89 -4.42
C ILE A 54 8.43 -8.58 -5.79
N ALA A 55 8.91 -7.88 -6.82
CA ALA A 55 8.99 -8.42 -8.17
C ALA A 55 9.89 -9.66 -8.30
N ARG A 56 10.91 -9.79 -7.42
CA ARG A 56 11.81 -10.95 -7.34
C ARG A 56 11.37 -12.00 -6.34
N GLY A 57 10.33 -11.73 -5.57
CA GLY A 57 9.76 -12.65 -4.58
C GLY A 57 9.21 -13.93 -5.21
N PRO A 58 8.88 -14.93 -4.38
CA PRO A 58 8.46 -16.27 -4.84
C PRO A 58 7.20 -16.24 -5.70
N ASP A 59 6.27 -15.35 -5.41
CA ASP A 59 4.99 -15.23 -6.11
C ASP A 59 5.12 -14.62 -7.51
N ARG A 60 6.25 -13.99 -7.82
CA ARG A 60 6.54 -13.33 -9.10
C ARG A 60 5.38 -12.50 -9.65
N PRO A 61 4.79 -11.58 -8.86
CA PRO A 61 3.62 -10.81 -9.29
C PRO A 61 3.95 -9.81 -10.42
N ALA A 62 2.94 -9.34 -11.13
CA ALA A 62 3.05 -8.09 -11.86
C ALA A 62 3.14 -6.94 -10.86
N VAL A 63 4.09 -6.01 -11.01
CA VAL A 63 4.36 -4.98 -10.01
C VAL A 63 4.29 -3.59 -10.62
N TYR A 64 3.50 -2.74 -9.99
CA TYR A 64 3.28 -1.36 -10.36
C TYR A 64 3.61 -0.42 -9.20
N ARG A 65 3.98 0.82 -9.53
CA ARG A 65 4.21 1.88 -8.55
C ARG A 65 3.43 3.12 -8.95
N LEU A 66 2.71 3.67 -7.99
CA LEU A 66 2.03 4.95 -8.16
C LEU A 66 2.91 6.09 -7.61
N ARG A 67 2.99 7.16 -8.37
CA ARG A 67 3.40 8.48 -7.90
C ARG A 67 2.15 9.36 -7.89
N ASN A 68 1.69 9.72 -6.69
CA ASN A 68 0.49 10.54 -6.51
C ASN A 68 0.62 11.89 -7.19
N SER A 69 -0.50 12.50 -7.50
CA SER A 69 -0.59 13.86 -8.02
C SER A 69 -0.10 14.89 -6.99
N VAL A 70 -0.53 14.74 -5.73
CA VAL A 70 -0.17 15.63 -4.62
C VAL A 70 0.54 14.89 -3.49
N ARG A 71 1.27 15.66 -2.65
CA ARG A 71 2.09 15.10 -1.57
C ARG A 71 1.30 14.78 -0.31
N GLY A 72 0.21 15.50 -0.04
CA GLY A 72 -0.53 15.44 1.20
C GLY A 72 -1.76 14.55 1.15
N TRP A 73 -2.19 14.13 2.34
CA TRP A 73 -3.50 13.51 2.53
C TRP A 73 -4.62 14.54 2.29
N ASN A 74 -4.50 15.74 2.86
CA ASN A 74 -5.43 16.88 2.69
C ASN A 74 -6.89 16.54 3.03
N GLY A 75 -7.28 16.78 4.28
CA GLY A 75 -8.65 16.55 4.74
C GLY A 75 -8.99 15.06 4.80
N ASP A 76 -9.83 14.61 3.88
CA ASP A 76 -10.34 13.23 3.79
C ASP A 76 -9.53 12.29 2.87
N GLY A 77 -8.47 12.82 2.24
CA GLY A 77 -7.61 12.06 1.33
C GLY A 77 -8.17 11.88 -0.08
N THR A 78 -9.22 12.61 -0.45
CA THR A 78 -9.92 12.45 -1.74
C THR A 78 -8.96 12.36 -2.93
N ALA A 79 -7.96 13.24 -3.03
CA ALA A 79 -7.05 13.28 -4.18
C ALA A 79 -6.17 12.01 -4.27
N VAL A 80 -5.53 11.61 -3.18
CA VAL A 80 -4.63 10.44 -3.18
C VAL A 80 -5.40 9.12 -3.27
N LEU A 81 -6.62 9.06 -2.75
CA LEU A 81 -7.52 7.92 -2.92
C LEU A 81 -8.01 7.81 -4.36
N ALA A 82 -8.34 8.93 -5.01
CA ALA A 82 -8.71 8.96 -6.43
C ALA A 82 -7.55 8.52 -7.34
N ASP A 83 -6.33 9.02 -7.07
CA ASP A 83 -5.12 8.59 -7.78
C ASP A 83 -4.90 7.08 -7.70
N ALA A 84 -5.12 6.50 -6.52
CA ALA A 84 -4.95 5.06 -6.31
C ALA A 84 -6.05 4.24 -6.98
N ARG A 85 -7.31 4.70 -6.95
CA ARG A 85 -8.42 4.05 -7.67
C ARG A 85 -8.21 4.06 -9.19
N ASP A 86 -7.83 5.21 -9.78
CA ASP A 86 -7.48 5.31 -11.20
C ASP A 86 -6.34 4.34 -11.56
N ALA A 87 -5.33 4.24 -10.70
CA ALA A 87 -4.23 3.29 -10.91
C ALA A 87 -4.71 1.84 -10.90
N ILE A 88 -5.58 1.45 -9.96
CA ILE A 88 -6.17 0.11 -9.87
C ILE A 88 -6.99 -0.18 -11.13
N GLU A 89 -7.89 0.72 -11.54
CA GLU A 89 -8.70 0.58 -12.75
C GLU A 89 -7.84 0.39 -14.01
N ARG A 90 -6.74 1.14 -14.13
CA ARG A 90 -5.80 1.00 -15.24
C ARG A 90 -5.02 -0.31 -15.20
N ILE A 91 -4.72 -0.85 -14.03
CA ILE A 91 -4.11 -2.18 -13.89
C ILE A 91 -5.11 -3.26 -14.34
N VAL A 92 -6.35 -3.16 -13.90
CA VAL A 92 -7.43 -4.10 -14.26
C VAL A 92 -7.67 -4.07 -15.77
N SER A 93 -7.94 -2.88 -16.34
CA SER A 93 -8.26 -2.73 -17.76
C SER A 93 -7.10 -3.07 -18.69
N GLY A 94 -5.86 -2.78 -18.28
CA GLY A 94 -4.65 -3.04 -19.07
C GLY A 94 -4.14 -4.48 -18.98
N SER A 95 -4.67 -5.28 -18.06
CA SER A 95 -4.13 -6.62 -17.79
C SER A 95 -4.69 -7.72 -18.70
N GLY A 96 -5.84 -7.51 -19.32
CA GLY A 96 -6.63 -8.58 -19.95
C GLY A 96 -7.19 -9.63 -18.97
N ARG A 97 -7.00 -9.43 -17.66
CA ARG A 97 -7.44 -10.30 -16.55
C ARG A 97 -8.15 -9.45 -15.49
N PRO A 98 -9.43 -9.15 -15.69
CA PRO A 98 -10.18 -8.23 -14.80
C PRO A 98 -10.36 -8.81 -13.38
N ASP A 99 -10.29 -10.11 -13.24
CA ASP A 99 -10.42 -10.87 -11.99
C ASP A 99 -9.08 -11.10 -11.27
N ARG A 100 -7.95 -10.66 -11.85
CA ARG A 100 -6.64 -10.89 -11.24
C ARG A 100 -6.53 -10.15 -9.90
N PRO A 101 -6.29 -10.89 -8.78
CA PRO A 101 -6.20 -10.29 -7.47
C PRO A 101 -5.09 -9.23 -7.39
N ILE A 102 -5.36 -8.14 -6.66
CA ILE A 102 -4.44 -7.03 -6.45
C ILE A 102 -4.17 -6.91 -4.95
N VAL A 103 -2.89 -6.91 -4.57
CA VAL A 103 -2.43 -6.55 -3.23
C VAL A 103 -1.89 -5.12 -3.26
N LEU A 104 -2.34 -4.30 -2.32
CA LEU A 104 -1.81 -2.95 -2.14
C LEU A 104 -0.65 -3.00 -1.14
N VAL A 105 0.45 -2.33 -1.46
CA VAL A 105 1.60 -2.19 -0.55
C VAL A 105 1.86 -0.71 -0.34
N GLY A 106 1.69 -0.21 0.89
CA GLY A 106 1.78 1.21 1.16
C GLY A 106 2.71 1.58 2.31
N HIS A 107 3.53 2.63 2.14
CA HIS A 107 4.37 3.17 3.18
C HIS A 107 3.76 4.45 3.78
N SER A 108 3.70 4.56 5.11
CA SER A 108 3.24 5.78 5.80
C SER A 108 1.85 6.22 5.31
N LEU A 109 1.70 7.40 4.70
CA LEU A 109 0.47 7.84 4.03
C LEU A 109 -0.03 6.80 2.99
N GLY A 110 0.87 6.21 2.21
CA GLY A 110 0.51 5.15 1.26
C GLY A 110 -0.09 3.92 1.96
N GLY A 111 0.34 3.61 3.19
CA GLY A 111 -0.27 2.57 4.03
C GLY A 111 -1.71 2.91 4.40
N ARG A 112 -1.98 4.17 4.75
CA ARG A 112 -3.35 4.66 5.00
C ARG A 112 -4.23 4.50 3.75
N VAL A 113 -3.72 4.90 2.57
CA VAL A 113 -4.41 4.71 1.28
C VAL A 113 -4.67 3.22 1.03
N ALA A 114 -3.67 2.36 1.25
CA ALA A 114 -3.80 0.92 1.06
C ALA A 114 -4.89 0.31 1.94
N PHE A 115 -4.93 0.66 3.23
CA PHE A 115 -5.95 0.17 4.16
C PHE A 115 -7.36 0.69 3.83
N ARG A 116 -7.47 1.94 3.35
CA ARG A 116 -8.75 2.53 2.92
C ARG A 116 -9.33 1.90 1.65
N LEU A 117 -8.51 1.23 0.86
CA LEU A 117 -8.90 0.60 -0.41
C LEU A 117 -8.74 -0.93 -0.38
N ALA A 118 -8.37 -1.52 0.76
CA ALA A 118 -8.29 -2.97 0.91
C ALA A 118 -9.69 -3.59 0.94
N GLY A 119 -9.80 -4.80 0.40
CA GLY A 119 -11.07 -5.53 0.33
C GLY A 119 -11.92 -5.19 -0.90
N PRO A 120 -13.10 -5.80 -1.01
CA PRO A 120 -13.98 -5.69 -2.18
C PRO A 120 -14.62 -4.30 -2.24
N THR A 121 -13.94 -3.35 -2.86
CA THR A 121 -14.46 -2.01 -3.12
C THR A 121 -14.84 -1.88 -4.60
N GLY A 122 -16.11 -2.04 -4.91
CA GLY A 122 -16.60 -2.04 -6.30
C GLY A 122 -16.21 -3.30 -7.08
N SER A 123 -15.85 -3.15 -8.36
CA SER A 123 -15.45 -4.27 -9.24
C SER A 123 -13.96 -4.60 -9.20
N ALA A 124 -13.17 -3.85 -8.43
CA ALA A 124 -11.72 -4.07 -8.39
C ALA A 124 -11.36 -5.20 -7.43
N PRO A 125 -10.57 -6.19 -7.86
CA PRO A 125 -10.23 -7.37 -7.07
C PRO A 125 -9.08 -7.09 -6.08
N VAL A 126 -9.23 -6.07 -5.22
CA VAL A 126 -8.25 -5.77 -4.15
C VAL A 126 -8.48 -6.74 -3.01
N VAL A 127 -7.56 -7.69 -2.84
CA VAL A 127 -7.71 -8.81 -1.90
C VAL A 127 -7.07 -8.57 -0.53
N GLY A 128 -6.34 -7.49 -0.34
CA GLY A 128 -5.74 -7.13 0.94
C GLY A 128 -4.64 -6.09 0.80
N ALA A 129 -4.01 -5.74 1.93
CA ALA A 129 -3.00 -4.68 1.95
C ALA A 129 -1.84 -4.95 2.92
N VAL A 130 -0.63 -4.55 2.51
CA VAL A 130 0.58 -4.48 3.35
C VAL A 130 0.86 -3.03 3.72
N GLY A 131 0.82 -2.70 4.99
CA GLY A 131 1.22 -1.40 5.53
C GLY A 131 2.65 -1.43 6.04
N LEU A 132 3.52 -0.57 5.50
CA LEU A 132 4.90 -0.39 5.95
C LEU A 132 5.00 0.90 6.77
N ALA A 133 5.26 0.81 8.06
CA ALA A 133 5.19 1.95 8.97
C ALA A 133 3.94 2.81 8.70
N PRO A 134 2.73 2.21 8.65
CA PRO A 134 1.54 2.86 8.11
C PRO A 134 1.05 3.98 9.01
N TRP A 135 0.60 5.07 8.40
CA TRP A 135 -0.10 6.14 9.12
C TRP A 135 -1.59 5.82 9.17
N ALA A 136 -1.97 4.89 10.05
CA ALA A 136 -3.38 4.59 10.30
C ALA A 136 -3.91 5.49 11.43
N VAL A 137 -5.01 6.18 11.18
CA VAL A 137 -5.65 7.09 12.12
C VAL A 137 -6.87 6.41 12.73
N GLU A 138 -7.02 6.51 14.06
CA GLU A 138 -8.08 5.81 14.80
C GLU A 138 -9.47 6.02 14.18
N THR A 139 -9.76 7.22 13.68
CA THR A 139 -11.05 7.58 13.10
C THR A 139 -11.27 7.08 11.66
N ASP A 140 -10.26 6.48 11.03
CA ASP A 140 -10.43 5.92 9.68
C ASP A 140 -11.44 4.75 9.68
N PRO A 141 -12.30 4.64 8.66
CA PRO A 141 -13.27 3.55 8.54
C PRO A 141 -12.61 2.17 8.53
N VAL A 142 -13.32 1.20 9.12
CA VAL A 142 -12.91 -0.22 9.19
C VAL A 142 -14.01 -1.18 8.75
N ASP A 143 -15.24 -0.71 8.54
CA ASP A 143 -16.43 -1.55 8.27
C ASP A 143 -16.31 -2.38 6.98
N HIS A 144 -15.43 -1.96 6.07
CA HIS A 144 -15.15 -2.64 4.79
C HIS A 144 -14.09 -3.75 4.91
N LEU A 145 -13.58 -4.00 6.11
CA LEU A 145 -12.43 -4.88 6.34
C LEU A 145 -12.81 -6.29 6.86
N ASP A 146 -14.09 -6.64 6.92
CA ASP A 146 -14.52 -7.97 7.34
C ASP A 146 -13.93 -9.05 6.41
N GLY A 147 -13.20 -9.99 6.98
CA GLY A 147 -12.47 -11.05 6.25
C GLY A 147 -11.28 -10.56 5.39
N VAL A 148 -10.91 -9.28 5.47
CA VAL A 148 -9.82 -8.72 4.66
C VAL A 148 -8.47 -8.93 5.33
N PRO A 149 -7.48 -9.59 4.66
CA PRO A 149 -6.14 -9.77 5.21
C PRO A 149 -5.32 -8.48 5.11
N LEU A 150 -4.74 -8.08 6.23
CA LEU A 150 -3.87 -6.91 6.39
C LEU A 150 -2.54 -7.32 7.03
N ALA A 151 -1.44 -7.17 6.31
CA ALA A 151 -0.11 -7.32 6.89
C ALA A 151 0.43 -5.95 7.31
N VAL A 152 0.91 -5.85 8.55
CA VAL A 152 1.38 -4.59 9.13
C VAL A 152 2.84 -4.75 9.56
N VAL A 153 3.73 -3.99 8.94
CA VAL A 153 5.16 -4.00 9.27
C VAL A 153 5.54 -2.70 9.97
N GLN A 154 6.03 -2.81 11.20
CA GLN A 154 6.40 -1.64 12.01
C GLN A 154 7.83 -1.75 12.52
N GLY A 155 8.50 -0.61 12.64
CA GLY A 155 9.83 -0.51 13.22
C GLY A 155 9.80 -0.02 14.66
N THR A 156 10.54 -0.68 15.58
CA THR A 156 10.55 -0.28 17.00
C THR A 156 11.19 1.08 17.25
N ALA A 157 12.02 1.57 16.32
CA ALA A 157 12.68 2.88 16.39
C ALA A 157 11.99 3.95 15.49
N ASP A 158 10.76 3.69 15.01
CA ASP A 158 9.97 4.69 14.28
C ASP A 158 9.54 5.81 15.22
N ARG A 159 10.05 7.03 14.95
CA ARG A 159 9.72 8.24 15.70
C ARG A 159 8.73 9.15 14.96
N THR A 160 8.43 8.84 13.71
CA THR A 160 7.47 9.60 12.89
C THR A 160 6.06 9.07 13.10
N ILE A 161 5.91 7.75 13.02
CA ILE A 161 4.67 7.03 13.34
C ILE A 161 5.04 5.94 14.37
N PRO A 162 5.16 6.31 15.65
CA PRO A 162 5.46 5.32 16.68
C PRO A 162 4.43 4.18 16.70
N PRO A 163 4.83 2.92 16.90
CA PRO A 163 3.92 1.78 16.88
C PRO A 163 2.63 1.94 17.71
N PRO A 164 2.66 2.58 18.90
CA PRO A 164 1.43 2.80 19.68
C PRO A 164 0.38 3.65 18.99
N THR A 165 0.74 4.54 18.04
CA THR A 165 -0.23 5.40 17.34
C THR A 165 -1.13 4.63 16.38
N THR A 166 -0.67 3.51 15.84
CA THR A 166 -1.44 2.68 14.91
C THR A 166 -2.34 1.67 15.62
N ARG A 167 -2.03 1.33 16.88
CA ARG A 167 -2.74 0.28 17.64
C ARG A 167 -4.25 0.50 17.79
N PRO A 168 -4.78 1.71 18.10
CA PRO A 168 -6.21 1.90 18.23
C PRO A 168 -6.97 1.55 16.94
N TRP A 169 -6.43 1.97 15.80
CA TRP A 169 -7.01 1.61 14.50
C TRP A 169 -6.95 0.10 14.24
N LEU A 170 -5.81 -0.54 14.51
CA LEU A 170 -5.65 -1.99 14.32
C LEU A 170 -6.63 -2.79 15.19
N ALA A 171 -6.84 -2.37 16.43
CA ALA A 171 -7.81 -2.99 17.34
C ALA A 171 -9.24 -2.88 16.77
N ARG A 172 -9.62 -1.73 16.21
CA ARG A 172 -10.92 -1.53 15.55
C ARG A 172 -11.04 -2.38 14.28
N ALA A 173 -9.99 -2.44 13.45
CA ALA A 173 -9.99 -3.25 12.24
C ALA A 173 -10.14 -4.75 12.57
N ALA A 174 -9.43 -5.25 13.58
CA ALA A 174 -9.58 -6.62 14.06
C ALA A 174 -11.00 -6.90 14.59
N ALA A 175 -11.57 -5.96 15.37
CA ALA A 175 -12.94 -6.07 15.86
C ALA A 175 -13.99 -6.03 14.74
N ALA A 176 -13.67 -5.40 13.60
CA ALA A 176 -14.49 -5.39 12.39
C ALA A 176 -14.30 -6.65 11.51
N GLY A 177 -13.48 -7.62 11.94
CA GLY A 177 -13.29 -8.89 11.24
C GLY A 177 -12.05 -8.94 10.32
N ALA A 178 -11.20 -7.91 10.29
CA ALA A 178 -9.96 -7.97 9.51
C ALA A 178 -9.02 -9.07 10.03
N GLU A 179 -8.42 -9.84 9.12
CA GLU A 179 -7.32 -10.75 9.45
C GLU A 179 -6.01 -9.96 9.48
N ILE A 180 -5.37 -9.82 10.66
CA ILE A 180 -4.18 -8.99 10.83
C ILE A 180 -2.95 -9.83 11.13
N ASP A 181 -1.88 -9.66 10.33
CA ASP A 181 -0.54 -10.19 10.59
C ASP A 181 0.43 -9.04 10.88
N GLU A 182 0.94 -8.98 12.12
CA GLU A 182 1.86 -7.94 12.55
C GLU A 182 3.31 -8.44 12.58
N MET A 183 4.18 -7.74 11.83
CA MET A 183 5.61 -8.00 11.76
C MET A 183 6.40 -6.82 12.32
N VAL A 184 7.27 -7.08 13.29
CA VAL A 184 8.07 -6.05 13.96
C VAL A 184 9.52 -6.11 13.49
N ILE A 185 10.03 -4.95 13.08
CA ILE A 185 11.46 -4.77 12.73
C ILE A 185 12.16 -4.09 13.90
N ASP A 186 12.90 -4.86 14.68
CA ASP A 186 13.67 -4.31 15.78
C ASP A 186 14.74 -3.33 15.30
N GLY A 187 14.78 -2.13 15.92
CA GLY A 187 15.61 -1.00 15.51
C GLY A 187 15.22 -0.38 14.16
N GLY A 188 14.14 -0.84 13.52
CA GLY A 188 13.64 -0.28 12.26
C GLY A 188 13.12 1.15 12.43
N ASP A 189 13.47 2.03 11.50
CA ASP A 189 13.06 3.43 11.49
C ASP A 189 11.96 3.69 10.43
N HIS A 190 11.28 4.83 10.54
CA HIS A 190 10.23 5.24 9.58
C HIS A 190 10.73 5.26 8.12
N THR A 191 12.00 5.55 7.91
CA THR A 191 12.57 5.63 6.57
C THR A 191 12.81 4.27 5.94
N MET A 192 12.72 3.19 6.72
CA MET A 192 13.03 1.80 6.32
C MET A 192 14.49 1.61 5.87
N LEU A 193 15.39 2.56 6.21
CA LEU A 193 16.81 2.45 5.89
C LEU A 193 17.54 1.53 6.88
N ARG A 194 17.21 1.65 8.17
CA ARG A 194 17.72 0.72 9.17
C ARG A 194 17.06 -0.65 9.01
N GLY A 195 17.88 -1.67 8.79
CA GLY A 195 17.38 -3.02 8.56
C GLY A 195 16.63 -3.20 7.25
N TRP A 196 16.95 -2.44 6.20
CA TRP A 196 16.26 -2.43 4.91
C TRP A 196 15.99 -3.84 4.35
N ARG A 197 16.91 -4.80 4.55
CA ARG A 197 16.72 -6.19 4.11
C ARG A 197 15.56 -6.87 4.85
N ARG A 198 15.40 -6.58 6.16
CA ARG A 198 14.28 -7.10 6.97
C ARG A 198 12.96 -6.48 6.52
N TRP A 199 12.94 -5.18 6.22
CA TRP A 199 11.77 -4.51 5.66
C TRP A 199 11.35 -5.13 4.32
N HIS A 200 12.31 -5.39 3.42
CA HIS A 200 12.01 -6.03 2.15
C HIS A 200 11.50 -7.47 2.33
N ALA A 201 12.14 -8.26 3.19
CA ALA A 201 11.72 -9.63 3.48
C ALA A 201 10.31 -9.67 4.08
N ALA A 202 10.02 -8.82 5.07
CA ALA A 202 8.69 -8.71 5.68
C ALA A 202 7.64 -8.26 4.66
N THR A 203 7.97 -7.32 3.76
CA THR A 203 7.05 -6.90 2.69
C THR A 203 6.70 -8.06 1.77
N VAL A 204 7.71 -8.84 1.32
CA VAL A 204 7.50 -9.99 0.46
C VAL A 204 6.68 -11.07 1.18
N ALA A 205 6.99 -11.35 2.43
CA ALA A 205 6.24 -12.30 3.27
C ALA A 205 4.77 -11.87 3.42
N GLY A 206 4.52 -10.58 3.70
CA GLY A 206 3.17 -10.04 3.81
C GLY A 206 2.37 -10.15 2.52
N VAL A 207 2.98 -9.88 1.35
CA VAL A 207 2.33 -10.08 0.05
C VAL A 207 1.96 -11.55 -0.15
N SER A 208 2.90 -12.48 0.10
CA SER A 208 2.65 -13.92 -0.03
C SER A 208 1.57 -14.40 0.95
N TRP A 209 1.59 -13.91 2.20
CA TRP A 209 0.59 -14.26 3.19
C TRP A 209 -0.82 -13.81 2.76
N ILE A 210 -0.99 -12.58 2.27
CA ILE A 210 -2.28 -12.06 1.77
C ILE A 210 -2.77 -12.90 0.58
N ARG A 211 -1.88 -13.23 -0.38
CA ARG A 211 -2.24 -14.10 -1.50
C ARG A 211 -2.82 -15.43 -1.04
N HIS A 212 -2.18 -16.07 -0.04
CA HIS A 212 -2.66 -17.34 0.49
C HIS A 212 -3.96 -17.19 1.29
N ALA A 213 -4.12 -16.10 2.05
CA ALA A 213 -5.35 -15.80 2.77
C ALA A 213 -6.53 -15.65 1.79
N ALA A 214 -6.38 -14.83 0.76
CA ALA A 214 -7.40 -14.63 -0.26
C ALA A 214 -7.78 -15.92 -1.01
N ALA A 215 -6.83 -16.82 -1.23
CA ALA A 215 -7.13 -18.10 -1.88
C ALA A 215 -7.92 -19.08 -1.00
N ARG A 216 -8.02 -18.85 0.33
CA ARG A 216 -8.86 -19.66 1.23
C ARG A 216 -10.32 -19.24 1.26
N THR A 217 -10.62 -18.02 0.84
CA THR A 217 -11.96 -17.41 0.88
C THR A 217 -12.64 -17.34 -0.50
N ALA A 218 -11.93 -17.70 -1.57
CA ALA A 218 -12.44 -17.78 -2.94
C ALA A 218 -12.95 -19.20 -3.26
#